data_56229045370e33641035411e29448ad3
#
_entry.id   56229045370e33641035411e29448ad3
#
_cell.length_a   1.000
_cell.length_b   1.000
_cell.length_c   1.000
_cell.angle_alpha   90.00
_cell.angle_beta   90.00
_cell.angle_gamma   90.00
#
_symmetry.space_group_name_H-M   'P 1'
#
loop_
_entity.id
_entity.type
_entity.pdbx_description
1 polymer ?
#
loop_
_entity_poly.entity_id
_entity_poly.type
_entity_poly.pdbx_seq_one_letter_code
_entity_poly.pdbx_strand_id
1 'polypeptide(L)'
;MIVRAVYSELCDTTGAEFVAELVDTFIEEGPGMLAELRAARAEGNAERFRRAAHSLKSNGRTFGAVKLTALARDLELKGLDADPTRDAASLAALEAEYARAVAELKAMRDG
;
A
#
# COMPACT_ATOMS: atom_id res chain seq x y z
N MET A 1 -9.38 -2.89 3.30
CA MET A 1 -9.85 -3.51 4.56
C MET A 1 -8.67 -3.80 5.48
N ILE A 2 -8.78 -3.38 6.72
CA ILE A 2 -7.75 -3.62 7.74
C ILE A 2 -8.22 -4.77 8.64
N VAL A 3 -7.37 -5.77 8.86
CA VAL A 3 -7.66 -6.84 9.80
C VAL A 3 -7.36 -6.32 11.21
N ARG A 4 -8.40 -6.12 12.01
CA ARG A 4 -8.28 -5.53 13.34
C ARG A 4 -7.33 -6.29 14.26
N ALA A 5 -7.32 -7.62 14.18
CA ALA A 5 -6.43 -8.44 14.99
C ALA A 5 -4.95 -8.14 14.71
N VAL A 6 -4.58 -7.88 13.46
CA VAL A 6 -3.21 -7.51 13.08
C VAL A 6 -2.84 -6.16 13.69
N TYR A 7 -3.73 -5.18 13.56
CA TYR A 7 -3.51 -3.84 14.12
C TYR A 7 -3.39 -3.89 15.64
N SER A 8 -4.28 -4.61 16.31
CA SER A 8 -4.26 -4.75 17.77
C SER A 8 -2.98 -5.42 18.25
N GLU A 9 -2.54 -6.48 17.59
CA GLU A 9 -1.31 -7.17 17.92
C GLU A 9 -0.09 -6.26 17.75
N LEU A 10 -0.08 -5.45 16.69
CA LEU A 10 0.98 -4.47 16.45
C LEU A 10 1.03 -3.46 17.61
N CYS A 11 -0.11 -2.95 18.05
CA CYS A 11 -0.20 -2.04 19.19
C CYS A 11 0.28 -2.70 20.49
N ASP A 12 -0.08 -3.95 20.71
CA ASP A 12 0.33 -4.69 21.91
C ASP A 12 1.83 -4.94 21.95
N THR A 13 2.42 -5.19 20.79
CA THR A 13 3.86 -5.50 20.66
C THR A 13 4.74 -4.26 20.73
N THR A 14 4.35 -3.18 20.05
CA THR A 14 5.20 -1.99 19.85
C THR A 14 4.70 -0.73 20.57
N GLY A 15 3.48 -0.74 21.08
CA GLY A 15 2.86 0.41 21.72
C GLY A 15 2.02 1.24 20.76
N ALA A 16 0.89 1.74 21.26
CA ALA A 16 -0.08 2.50 20.47
C ALA A 16 0.50 3.80 19.91
N GLU A 17 1.35 4.47 20.68
CA GLU A 17 1.99 5.72 20.23
C GLU A 17 2.92 5.50 19.03
N PHE A 18 3.69 4.41 19.08
CA PHE A 18 4.57 4.04 17.98
C PHE A 18 3.77 3.67 16.74
N VAL A 19 2.66 2.94 16.91
CA VAL A 19 1.79 2.59 15.79
C VAL A 19 1.16 3.83 15.16
N ALA A 20 0.77 4.82 15.98
CA ALA A 20 0.26 6.09 15.47
C ALA A 20 1.29 6.79 14.56
N GLU A 21 2.56 6.76 14.94
CA GLU A 21 3.65 7.31 14.11
C GLU A 21 3.81 6.52 12.80
N LEU A 22 3.70 5.19 12.86
CA LEU A 22 3.76 4.35 11.67
C LEU A 22 2.60 4.65 10.72
N VAL A 23 1.40 4.88 11.26
CA VAL A 23 0.23 5.27 10.45
C VAL A 23 0.49 6.60 9.76
N ASP A 24 1.01 7.59 10.48
CA ASP A 24 1.34 8.89 9.90
C ASP A 24 2.35 8.76 8.76
N THR A 25 3.39 7.94 8.95
CA THR A 25 4.39 7.67 7.92
C THR A 25 3.76 7.02 6.70
N PHE A 26 2.88 6.06 6.90
CA PHE A 26 2.14 5.39 5.82
C PHE A 26 1.32 6.39 5.00
N ILE A 27 0.64 7.32 5.68
CA ILE A 27 -0.16 8.37 5.06
C ILE A 27 0.72 9.34 4.27
N GLU A 28 1.87 9.70 4.81
CA GLU A 28 2.80 10.64 4.19
C GLU A 28 3.54 10.04 2.98
N GLU A 29 3.98 8.81 3.10
CA GLU A 29 4.81 8.16 2.08
C GLU A 29 4.03 7.47 0.97
N GLY A 30 2.81 7.05 1.24
CA GLY A 30 2.00 6.29 0.29
C GLY A 30 1.79 6.99 -1.05
N PRO A 31 1.41 8.27 -1.08
CA PRO A 31 1.26 8.99 -2.35
C PRO A 31 2.52 8.98 -3.20
N GLY A 32 3.70 9.08 -2.58
CA GLY A 32 4.98 9.00 -3.28
C GLY A 32 5.23 7.62 -3.90
N MET A 33 4.85 6.55 -3.20
CA MET A 33 4.96 5.18 -3.72
C MET A 33 4.03 4.95 -4.90
N LEU A 34 2.80 5.48 -4.83
CA LEU A 34 1.84 5.41 -5.93
C LEU A 34 2.31 6.21 -7.14
N ALA A 35 2.86 7.40 -6.91
CA ALA A 35 3.45 8.23 -7.96
C ALA A 35 4.65 7.52 -8.62
N GLU A 36 5.47 6.82 -7.84
CA GLU A 36 6.60 6.05 -8.34
C GLU A 36 6.15 4.89 -9.24
N LEU A 37 5.06 4.21 -8.89
CA LEU A 37 4.47 3.18 -9.73
C LEU A 37 4.06 3.75 -11.10
N ARG A 38 3.38 4.90 -11.10
CA ARG A 38 2.96 5.55 -12.33
C ARG A 38 4.13 6.02 -13.17
N ALA A 39 5.14 6.61 -12.54
CA ALA A 39 6.34 7.08 -13.22
C ALA A 39 7.11 5.90 -13.84
N ALA A 40 7.30 4.83 -13.09
CA ALA A 40 7.98 3.63 -13.57
C ALA A 40 7.23 3.00 -14.75
N ARG A 41 5.90 2.98 -14.70
CA ARG A 41 5.09 2.51 -15.82
C ARG A 41 5.27 3.38 -17.06
N ALA A 42 5.23 4.71 -16.88
CA ALA A 42 5.39 5.65 -17.99
C ALA A 42 6.77 5.52 -18.66
N GLU A 43 7.80 5.26 -17.86
CA GLU A 43 9.17 5.09 -18.34
C GLU A 43 9.49 3.68 -18.83
N GLY A 44 8.58 2.72 -18.62
CA GLY A 44 8.81 1.32 -18.96
C GLY A 44 9.88 0.66 -18.10
N ASN A 45 10.09 1.18 -16.88
CA ASN A 45 11.11 0.67 -15.96
C ASN A 45 10.52 -0.41 -15.07
N ALA A 46 10.65 -1.66 -15.49
CA ALA A 46 10.07 -2.81 -14.79
C ALA A 46 10.63 -3.01 -13.38
N GLU A 47 11.91 -2.75 -13.19
CA GLU A 47 12.53 -2.92 -11.87
C GLU A 47 12.04 -1.89 -10.85
N ARG A 48 11.96 -0.62 -11.24
CA ARG A 48 11.41 0.43 -10.39
C ARG A 48 9.96 0.16 -10.04
N PHE A 49 9.18 -0.30 -11.03
CA PHE A 49 7.78 -0.67 -10.84
C PHE A 49 7.65 -1.78 -9.79
N ARG A 50 8.43 -2.84 -9.94
CA ARG A 50 8.42 -3.97 -9.02
C ARG A 50 8.83 -3.57 -7.60
N ARG A 51 9.85 -2.73 -7.46
CA ARG A 51 10.33 -2.26 -6.15
C ARG A 51 9.29 -1.40 -5.44
N ALA A 52 8.62 -0.52 -6.15
CA ALA A 52 7.57 0.32 -5.58
C ALA A 52 6.37 -0.53 -5.13
N ALA A 53 5.98 -1.51 -5.94
CA ALA A 53 4.91 -2.46 -5.59
C ALA A 53 5.28 -3.28 -4.34
N HIS A 54 6.54 -3.72 -4.26
CA HIS A 54 7.04 -4.47 -3.10
C HIS A 54 6.98 -3.62 -1.82
N SER A 55 7.40 -2.37 -1.88
CA SER A 55 7.36 -1.45 -0.74
C SER A 55 5.94 -1.23 -0.25
N LEU A 56 5.01 -1.03 -1.17
CA LEU A 56 3.60 -0.83 -0.82
C LEU A 56 2.98 -2.10 -0.23
N LYS A 57 3.33 -3.26 -0.79
CA LYS A 57 2.93 -4.57 -0.23
C LYS A 57 3.40 -4.73 1.21
N SER A 58 4.66 -4.43 1.49
CA SER A 58 5.24 -4.54 2.82
C SER A 58 4.55 -3.63 3.82
N ASN A 59 4.29 -2.38 3.42
CA ASN A 59 3.60 -1.42 4.27
C ASN A 59 2.15 -1.84 4.54
N GLY A 60 1.46 -2.33 3.53
CA GLY A 60 0.10 -2.83 3.69
C GLY A 60 0.04 -4.03 4.64
N ARG A 61 0.99 -4.94 4.51
CA ARG A 61 1.09 -6.13 5.37
C ARG A 61 1.29 -5.76 6.84
N THR A 62 2.10 -4.75 7.11
CA THR A 62 2.37 -4.29 8.49
C THR A 62 1.08 -3.97 9.24
N PHE A 63 0.13 -3.35 8.58
CA PHE A 63 -1.13 -2.94 9.19
C PHE A 63 -2.29 -3.92 9.00
N GLY A 64 -2.07 -5.02 8.30
CA GLY A 64 -3.15 -5.95 7.99
C GLY A 64 -4.10 -5.44 6.91
N ALA A 65 -3.64 -4.57 6.03
CA ALA A 65 -4.41 -4.07 4.88
C ALA A 65 -4.42 -5.12 3.77
N VAL A 66 -5.25 -6.15 3.94
CA VAL A 66 -5.19 -7.38 3.13
C VAL A 66 -5.46 -7.15 1.65
N LYS A 67 -6.43 -6.31 1.29
CA LYS A 67 -6.74 -6.04 -0.11
C LYS A 67 -5.64 -5.22 -0.78
N LEU A 68 -5.14 -4.20 -0.10
CA LEU A 68 -4.03 -3.38 -0.57
C LEU A 68 -2.79 -4.25 -0.81
N THR A 69 -2.49 -5.10 0.17
CA THR A 69 -1.35 -6.04 0.10
C THR A 69 -1.48 -6.99 -1.09
N ALA A 70 -2.67 -7.54 -1.32
CA ALA A 70 -2.92 -8.46 -2.43
C ALA A 70 -2.77 -7.77 -3.78
N LEU A 71 -3.30 -6.57 -3.94
CA LEU A 71 -3.17 -5.79 -5.18
C LEU A 71 -1.72 -5.42 -5.47
N ALA A 72 -0.99 -4.98 -4.45
CA ALA A 72 0.42 -4.65 -4.59
C ALA A 72 1.25 -5.89 -4.93
N ARG A 73 0.95 -7.02 -4.32
CA ARG A 73 1.60 -8.30 -4.61
C ARG A 73 1.38 -8.73 -6.05
N ASP A 74 0.16 -8.57 -6.56
CA ASP A 74 -0.15 -8.90 -7.95
C ASP A 74 0.69 -8.07 -8.92
N LEU A 75 0.83 -6.77 -8.66
CA LEU A 75 1.66 -5.89 -9.47
C LEU A 75 3.14 -6.27 -9.39
N GLU A 76 3.61 -6.63 -8.21
CA GLU A 76 5.00 -7.09 -8.02
C GLU A 76 5.29 -8.37 -8.83
N LEU A 77 4.37 -9.33 -8.79
CA LEU A 77 4.54 -10.62 -9.46
C LEU A 77 4.38 -10.53 -10.98
N LYS A 78 3.40 -9.75 -11.44
CA LYS A 78 3.13 -9.58 -12.87
C LYS A 78 4.13 -8.67 -13.55
N GLY A 79 4.60 -7.64 -12.85
CA GLY A 79 5.40 -6.58 -13.45
C GLY A 79 4.59 -5.72 -14.40
N LEU A 80 5.27 -5.09 -15.35
CA LEU A 80 4.61 -4.24 -16.35
C LEU A 80 3.83 -5.11 -17.34
N ASP A 81 2.58 -4.72 -17.60
CA ASP A 81 1.76 -5.38 -18.61
C ASP A 81 2.08 -4.78 -19.99
N ALA A 82 2.03 -5.61 -21.04
CA ALA A 82 2.20 -5.14 -22.40
C ALA A 82 1.08 -4.19 -22.83
N ASP A 83 -0.12 -4.35 -22.22
CA ASP A 83 -1.27 -3.47 -22.45
C ASP A 83 -1.33 -2.39 -21.37
N PRO A 84 -1.04 -1.10 -21.71
CA PRO A 84 -1.07 -0.01 -20.75
C PRO A 84 -2.42 0.18 -20.06
N THR A 85 -3.52 -0.20 -20.70
CA THR A 85 -4.85 -0.04 -20.11
C THR A 85 -5.07 -0.97 -18.91
N ARG A 86 -4.44 -2.15 -18.92
CA ARG A 86 -4.51 -3.09 -17.79
C ARG A 86 -3.77 -2.54 -16.59
N ASP A 87 -2.58 -1.97 -16.79
CA ASP A 87 -1.83 -1.34 -15.70
C ASP A 87 -2.57 -0.14 -15.15
N ALA A 88 -3.18 0.68 -16.02
CA ALA A 88 -3.96 1.82 -15.60
C ALA A 88 -5.12 1.41 -14.68
N ALA A 89 -5.84 0.35 -15.04
CA ALA A 89 -6.94 -0.18 -14.24
C ALA A 89 -6.44 -0.72 -12.90
N SER A 90 -5.32 -1.46 -12.90
CA SER A 90 -4.72 -2.01 -11.70
C SER A 90 -4.23 -0.92 -10.75
N LEU A 91 -3.61 0.12 -11.29
CA LEU A 91 -3.14 1.26 -10.49
C LEU A 91 -4.31 2.05 -9.90
N ALA A 92 -5.37 2.24 -10.65
CA ALA A 92 -6.58 2.90 -10.14
C ALA A 92 -7.20 2.11 -8.99
N ALA A 93 -7.28 0.78 -9.10
CA ALA A 93 -7.78 -0.08 -8.04
C ALA A 93 -6.89 -0.01 -6.80
N LEU A 94 -5.58 -0.01 -6.99
CA LEU A 94 -4.61 0.10 -5.91
C LEU A 94 -4.74 1.43 -5.17
N GLU A 95 -4.87 2.53 -5.90
CA GLU A 95 -5.03 3.86 -5.31
C GLU A 95 -6.33 3.97 -4.51
N ALA A 96 -7.41 3.43 -5.03
CA ALA A 96 -8.69 3.40 -4.32
C ALA A 96 -8.58 2.60 -3.02
N GLU A 97 -7.92 1.45 -3.06
CA GLU A 97 -7.76 0.61 -1.88
C GLU A 97 -6.81 1.24 -0.86
N TYR A 98 -5.76 1.94 -1.33
CA TYR A 98 -4.90 2.72 -0.45
C TYR A 98 -5.69 3.80 0.29
N ALA A 99 -6.56 4.52 -0.41
CA ALA A 99 -7.40 5.55 0.20
C ALA A 99 -8.32 4.97 1.28
N ARG A 100 -8.89 3.78 1.03
CA ARG A 100 -9.71 3.08 2.04
C ARG A 100 -8.89 2.67 3.25
N ALA A 101 -7.69 2.12 3.02
CA ALA A 101 -6.79 1.73 4.09
C ALA A 101 -6.41 2.92 4.97
N VAL A 102 -6.10 4.06 4.36
CA VAL A 102 -5.80 5.30 5.08
C VAL A 102 -6.98 5.72 5.95
N ALA A 103 -8.19 5.72 5.41
CA ALA A 103 -9.39 6.10 6.14
C ALA A 103 -9.63 5.19 7.35
N GLU A 104 -9.50 3.87 7.16
CA GLU A 104 -9.65 2.90 8.24
C GLU A 104 -8.58 3.06 9.32
N LEU A 105 -7.32 3.24 8.91
CA LEU A 105 -6.20 3.42 9.85
C LEU A 105 -6.35 4.70 10.67
N LYS A 106 -6.79 5.79 10.05
CA LYS A 106 -7.09 7.03 10.78
C LYS A 106 -8.17 6.82 11.82
N ALA A 107 -9.24 6.12 11.46
CA ALA A 107 -10.33 5.82 12.38
C ALA A 107 -9.86 4.96 13.55
N MET A 108 -9.03 3.96 13.29
CA MET A 108 -8.49 3.08 14.34
C MET A 108 -7.50 3.80 15.25
N ARG A 109 -6.66 4.68 14.69
CA ARG A 109 -5.70 5.49 15.44
C ARG A 109 -6.41 6.48 16.35
N ASP A 110 -7.45 7.14 15.84
CA ASP A 110 -8.15 8.22 16.53
C ASP A 110 -9.29 7.72 17.43
N GLY A 111 -9.68 6.49 17.23
CA GLY A 111 -10.76 5.82 18.00
C GLY A 111 -10.30 5.14 19.29
#